data_fcbb2bab6d2471992fd6d45de3f6a08a
#
_entry.id   fcbb2bab6d2471992fd6d45de3f6a08a
#
_cell.length_a   1.000
_cell.length_b   1.000
_cell.length_c   1.000
_cell.angle_alpha   90.00
_cell.angle_beta   90.00
_cell.angle_gamma   90.00
#
_symmetry.space_group_name_H-M   'P 1'
#
loop_
_entity.id
_entity.type
_entity.pdbx_description
1 polymer ?
#
loop_
_entity_poly.entity_id
_entity_poly.type
_entity_poly.pdbx_seq_one_letter_code
_entity_poly.pdbx_strand_id
1 'polypeptide(L)'
;ELGAALGSSARPIFTVFRSMDELQQAVREAAMRRFEQFVRQPVANMPVFKQVGLQMVRFAMQEPKFYQLLFMQENADTAGFEDMFRALGGTAEICMEAIRRDYGLTPEEARTLFENVWIYTFGIGALCAAHACRFSEEELGQMLTSQFQAMMLLMRSAR
;
A
#
# COMPACT_ATOMS: atom_id res chain seq x y z
N GLU A 1 18.08 18.55 -13.69
CA GLU A 1 17.13 17.46 -14.02
C GLU A 1 15.68 17.93 -13.96
N LEU A 2 15.20 18.53 -12.84
CA LEU A 2 13.80 18.91 -12.65
C LEU A 2 13.33 19.96 -13.68
N GLY A 3 14.11 21.01 -13.93
CA GLY A 3 13.81 22.03 -14.94
C GLY A 3 13.77 21.45 -16.36
N ALA A 4 14.67 20.52 -16.68
CA ALA A 4 14.68 19.84 -17.96
C ALA A 4 13.42 18.97 -18.17
N ALA A 5 12.96 18.26 -17.13
CA ALA A 5 11.73 17.46 -17.17
C ALA A 5 10.47 18.33 -17.35
N LEU A 6 10.48 19.57 -16.86
CA LEU A 6 9.38 20.52 -16.99
C LEU A 6 9.45 21.36 -18.28
N GLY A 7 10.50 21.19 -19.09
CA GLY A 7 10.73 22.05 -20.27
C GLY A 7 10.93 23.54 -19.93
N SER A 8 11.31 23.84 -18.66
CA SER A 8 11.46 25.19 -18.13
C SER A 8 12.59 25.23 -17.08
N SER A 9 12.88 26.41 -16.55
CA SER A 9 13.78 26.55 -15.40
C SER A 9 13.11 26.00 -14.12
N ALA A 10 13.91 25.61 -13.13
CA ALA A 10 13.38 25.19 -11.82
C ALA A 10 12.87 26.38 -10.96
N ARG A 11 13.05 27.61 -11.42
CA ARG A 11 12.65 28.85 -10.69
C ARG A 11 11.19 28.85 -10.23
N PRO A 12 10.18 28.48 -11.07
CA PRO A 12 8.78 28.49 -10.64
C PRO A 12 8.51 27.59 -9.43
N ILE A 13 9.23 26.47 -9.31
CA ILE A 13 9.07 25.54 -8.19
C ILE A 13 9.51 26.19 -6.89
N PHE A 14 10.66 26.89 -6.90
CA PHE A 14 11.21 27.54 -5.72
C PHE A 14 10.52 28.87 -5.36
N THR A 15 9.55 29.33 -6.14
CA THR A 15 8.62 30.36 -5.71
C THR A 15 7.52 29.83 -4.79
N VAL A 16 7.22 28.55 -4.88
CA VAL A 16 6.18 27.87 -4.10
C VAL A 16 6.77 27.12 -2.91
N PHE A 17 7.89 26.43 -3.11
CA PHE A 17 8.55 25.61 -2.09
C PHE A 17 9.84 26.27 -1.63
N ARG A 18 10.01 26.38 -0.31
CA ARG A 18 11.17 27.06 0.33
C ARG A 18 12.44 26.21 0.26
N SER A 19 12.29 24.87 0.15
CA SER A 19 13.39 23.92 0.10
C SER A 19 13.05 22.70 -0.76
N MET A 20 14.07 21.91 -1.08
CA MET A 20 13.90 20.61 -1.74
C MET A 20 13.14 19.62 -0.83
N ASP A 21 13.37 19.68 0.47
CA ASP A 21 12.70 18.80 1.44
C ASP A 21 11.19 19.09 1.50
N GLU A 22 10.81 20.37 1.51
CA GLU A 22 9.40 20.77 1.44
C GLU A 22 8.72 20.27 0.16
N LEU A 23 9.40 20.36 -0.97
CA LEU A 23 8.92 19.82 -2.25
C LEU A 23 8.77 18.29 -2.18
N GLN A 24 9.77 17.59 -1.65
CA GLN A 24 9.72 16.12 -1.51
C GLN A 24 8.58 15.69 -0.60
N GLN A 25 8.38 16.36 0.51
CA GLN A 25 7.26 16.11 1.41
C GLN A 25 5.91 16.30 0.71
N ALA A 26 5.72 17.42 -0.01
CA ALA A 26 4.50 17.67 -0.75
C ALA A 26 4.23 16.62 -1.83
N VAL A 27 5.28 16.13 -2.51
CA VAL A 27 5.17 15.05 -3.50
C VAL A 27 4.76 13.72 -2.83
N ARG A 28 5.36 13.38 -1.67
CA ARG A 28 4.97 12.18 -0.91
C ARG A 28 3.51 12.23 -0.46
N GLU A 29 3.07 13.38 0.06
CA GLU A 29 1.66 13.57 0.46
C GLU A 29 0.71 13.46 -0.72
N ALA A 30 1.05 14.03 -1.87
CA ALA A 30 0.26 13.89 -3.08
C ALA A 30 0.20 12.44 -3.58
N ALA A 31 1.33 11.72 -3.53
CA ALA A 31 1.40 10.31 -3.88
C ALA A 31 0.58 9.44 -2.91
N MET A 32 0.59 9.75 -1.61
CA MET A 32 -0.22 9.03 -0.61
C MET A 32 -1.72 9.26 -0.84
N ARG A 33 -2.15 10.50 -1.10
CA ARG A 33 -3.54 10.78 -1.47
C ARG A 33 -3.96 10.01 -2.74
N ARG A 34 -3.07 9.90 -3.72
CA ARG A 34 -3.31 9.12 -4.95
C ARG A 34 -3.47 7.63 -4.64
N PHE A 35 -2.60 7.08 -3.79
CA PHE A 35 -2.67 5.70 -3.33
C PHE A 35 -3.98 5.42 -2.60
N GLU A 36 -4.36 6.23 -1.61
CA GLU A 36 -5.61 6.07 -0.87
C GLU A 36 -6.84 6.10 -1.77
N GLN A 37 -6.88 7.03 -2.72
CA GLN A 37 -7.96 7.10 -3.70
C GLN A 37 -8.03 5.85 -4.58
N PHE A 38 -6.87 5.32 -4.98
CA PHE A 38 -6.77 4.14 -5.83
C PHE A 38 -7.26 2.88 -5.10
N VAL A 39 -6.77 2.64 -3.89
CA VAL A 39 -7.11 1.41 -3.13
C VAL A 39 -8.56 1.37 -2.65
N ARG A 40 -9.21 2.53 -2.56
CA ARG A 40 -10.63 2.64 -2.21
C ARG A 40 -11.58 2.46 -3.40
N GLN A 41 -11.07 2.37 -4.63
CA GLN A 41 -11.93 2.13 -5.80
C GLN A 41 -12.64 0.78 -5.67
N PRO A 42 -13.98 0.76 -5.76
CA PRO A 42 -14.74 -0.45 -5.53
C PRO A 42 -14.45 -1.53 -6.58
N VAL A 43 -14.34 -2.77 -6.11
CA VAL A 43 -14.30 -3.96 -6.96
C VAL A 43 -15.57 -4.75 -6.68
N ALA A 44 -16.36 -5.01 -7.72
CA ALA A 44 -17.66 -5.66 -7.60
C ALA A 44 -17.55 -7.02 -6.88
N ASN A 45 -18.46 -7.25 -5.94
CA ASN A 45 -18.57 -8.51 -5.19
C ASN A 45 -17.32 -8.92 -4.39
N MET A 46 -16.50 -7.96 -3.97
CA MET A 46 -15.29 -8.24 -3.23
C MET A 46 -15.34 -7.59 -1.83
N PRO A 47 -15.03 -8.33 -0.75
CA PRO A 47 -14.89 -7.77 0.59
C PRO A 47 -13.82 -6.67 0.61
N VAL A 48 -14.04 -5.63 1.42
CA VAL A 48 -13.19 -4.43 1.48
C VAL A 48 -11.71 -4.76 1.69
N PHE A 49 -11.41 -5.65 2.63
CA PHE A 49 -10.02 -6.02 2.91
C PHE A 49 -9.33 -6.67 1.69
N LYS A 50 -10.03 -7.60 1.02
CA LYS A 50 -9.51 -8.26 -0.19
C LYS A 50 -9.35 -7.26 -1.34
N GLN A 51 -10.31 -6.34 -1.49
CA GLN A 51 -10.26 -5.26 -2.46
C GLN A 51 -9.02 -4.40 -2.29
N VAL A 52 -8.76 -3.92 -1.05
CA VAL A 52 -7.60 -3.06 -0.77
C VAL A 52 -6.30 -3.78 -1.11
N GLY A 53 -6.14 -5.04 -0.75
CA GLY A 53 -4.96 -5.83 -1.11
C GLY A 53 -4.75 -5.96 -2.61
N LEU A 54 -5.80 -6.29 -3.37
CA LEU A 54 -5.72 -6.38 -4.84
C LEU A 54 -5.40 -5.01 -5.48
N GLN A 55 -6.07 -3.96 -5.04
CA GLN A 55 -5.85 -2.61 -5.56
C GLN A 55 -4.45 -2.08 -5.22
N MET A 56 -3.87 -2.46 -4.09
CA MET A 56 -2.49 -2.13 -3.75
C MET A 56 -1.50 -2.72 -4.77
N VAL A 57 -1.66 -3.99 -5.14
CA VAL A 57 -0.79 -4.61 -6.16
C VAL A 57 -1.03 -3.98 -7.53
N ARG A 58 -2.27 -3.71 -7.90
CA ARG A 58 -2.61 -2.99 -9.14
C ARG A 58 -1.98 -1.60 -9.18
N PHE A 59 -1.99 -0.87 -8.05
CA PHE A 59 -1.31 0.42 -7.94
C PHE A 59 0.19 0.28 -8.19
N ALA A 60 0.84 -0.75 -7.61
CA ALA A 60 2.25 -1.03 -7.86
C ALA A 60 2.57 -1.30 -9.34
N MET A 61 1.65 -1.96 -10.05
CA MET A 61 1.79 -2.25 -11.49
C MET A 61 1.53 -1.03 -12.38
N GLN A 62 0.53 -0.21 -12.04
CA GLN A 62 0.10 0.93 -12.86
C GLN A 62 0.87 2.20 -12.55
N GLU A 63 1.26 2.40 -11.29
CA GLU A 63 1.93 3.59 -10.80
C GLU A 63 3.25 3.22 -10.05
N PRO A 64 4.17 2.45 -10.71
CA PRO A 64 5.34 1.88 -10.02
C PRO A 64 6.23 2.94 -9.36
N LYS A 65 6.34 4.13 -9.94
CA LYS A 65 7.14 5.22 -9.37
C LYS A 65 6.55 5.79 -8.10
N PHE A 66 5.23 5.89 -8.02
CA PHE A 66 4.57 6.28 -6.77
C PHE A 66 4.67 5.19 -5.71
N TYR A 67 4.53 3.93 -6.08
CA TYR A 67 4.73 2.81 -5.16
C TYR A 67 6.16 2.79 -4.59
N GLN A 68 7.18 2.94 -5.45
CA GLN A 68 8.57 3.03 -5.03
C GLN A 68 8.80 4.23 -4.09
N LEU A 69 8.25 5.39 -4.43
CA LEU A 69 8.39 6.62 -3.61
C LEU A 69 7.77 6.46 -2.22
N LEU A 70 6.61 5.78 -2.12
CA LEU A 70 5.89 5.64 -0.86
C LEU A 70 6.45 4.55 0.04
N PHE A 71 6.85 3.42 -0.56
CA PHE A 71 7.05 2.18 0.17
C PHE A 71 8.44 1.55 0.04
N MET A 72 9.28 2.02 -0.89
CA MET A 72 10.57 1.40 -1.18
C MET A 72 11.76 2.36 -0.99
N GLN A 73 11.54 3.51 -0.37
CA GLN A 73 12.61 4.45 -0.03
C GLN A 73 13.13 4.17 1.37
N GLU A 74 14.43 4.41 1.60
CA GLU A 74 14.94 4.53 2.95
C GLU A 74 14.20 5.64 3.69
N ASN A 75 13.69 5.30 4.87
CA ASN A 75 13.06 6.25 5.75
C ASN A 75 13.82 6.22 7.09
N ALA A 76 14.61 7.24 7.34
CA ALA A 76 15.40 7.35 8.56
C ALA A 76 14.55 7.36 9.85
N ASP A 77 13.28 7.76 9.72
CA ASP A 77 12.32 7.86 10.83
C ASP A 77 11.50 6.58 11.04
N THR A 78 11.65 5.58 10.16
CA THR A 78 10.89 4.32 10.27
C THR A 78 11.69 3.31 11.05
N ALA A 79 11.40 3.19 12.34
CA ALA A 79 12.11 2.27 13.25
C ALA A 79 11.49 0.87 13.34
N GLY A 80 10.25 0.66 12.84
CA GLY A 80 9.56 -0.60 12.93
C GLY A 80 8.25 -0.68 12.14
N PHE A 81 7.59 -1.83 12.26
CA PHE A 81 6.34 -2.13 11.55
C PHE A 81 5.19 -1.18 11.94
N GLU A 82 5.17 -0.72 13.20
CA GLU A 82 4.21 0.27 13.69
C GLU A 82 4.25 1.59 12.93
N ASP A 83 5.44 2.06 12.59
CA ASP A 83 5.60 3.32 11.88
C ASP A 83 5.13 3.20 10.43
N MET A 84 5.39 2.04 9.81
CA MET A 84 4.85 1.73 8.49
C MET A 84 3.31 1.63 8.51
N PHE A 85 2.74 1.04 9.57
CA PHE A 85 1.29 0.99 9.78
C PHE A 85 0.68 2.38 9.90
N ARG A 86 1.30 3.23 10.70
CA ARG A 86 0.89 4.63 10.88
C ARG A 86 0.96 5.41 9.57
N ALA A 87 1.95 5.12 8.72
CA ALA A 87 2.10 5.74 7.41
C ALA A 87 0.98 5.36 6.42
N LEU A 88 0.29 4.22 6.63
CA LEU A 88 -0.88 3.82 5.82
C LEU A 88 -2.15 4.62 6.16
N GLY A 89 -2.13 5.36 7.26
CA GLY A 89 -3.24 6.22 7.69
C GLY A 89 -4.58 5.49 7.73
N GLY A 90 -5.64 6.14 7.26
CA GLY A 90 -6.99 5.59 7.27
C GLY A 90 -7.19 4.29 6.46
N THR A 91 -6.24 3.88 5.63
CA THR A 91 -6.35 2.61 4.89
C THR A 91 -6.20 1.40 5.82
N ALA A 92 -5.27 1.45 6.78
CA ALA A 92 -5.09 0.38 7.77
C ALA A 92 -6.33 0.25 8.67
N GLU A 93 -6.86 1.35 9.14
CA GLU A 93 -8.07 1.39 9.98
C GLU A 93 -9.28 0.78 9.28
N ILE A 94 -9.53 1.18 8.03
CA ILE A 94 -10.62 0.63 7.20
C ILE A 94 -10.46 -0.89 7.02
N CYS A 95 -9.24 -1.37 6.77
CA CYS A 95 -8.97 -2.79 6.62
C CYS A 95 -9.24 -3.56 7.94
N MET A 96 -8.75 -3.05 9.06
CA MET A 96 -8.94 -3.70 10.36
C MET A 96 -10.40 -3.75 10.78
N GLU A 97 -11.15 -2.66 10.55
CA GLU A 97 -12.59 -2.63 10.81
C GLU A 97 -13.34 -3.63 9.91
N ALA A 98 -13.01 -3.67 8.61
CA ALA A 98 -13.60 -4.64 7.69
C ALA A 98 -13.29 -6.09 8.09
N ILE A 99 -12.07 -6.40 8.50
CA ILE A 99 -11.68 -7.73 8.99
C ILE A 99 -12.51 -8.11 10.20
N ARG A 100 -12.63 -7.25 11.19
CA ARG A 100 -13.41 -7.52 12.39
C ARG A 100 -14.89 -7.77 12.08
N ARG A 101 -15.48 -6.93 11.25
CA ARG A 101 -16.89 -7.01 10.87
C ARG A 101 -17.19 -8.26 10.04
N ASP A 102 -16.37 -8.53 9.02
CA ASP A 102 -16.68 -9.54 8.00
C ASP A 102 -16.27 -10.96 8.44
N TYR A 103 -15.31 -11.07 9.37
CA TYR A 103 -14.77 -12.38 9.81
C TYR A 103 -14.95 -12.66 11.32
N GLY A 104 -15.49 -11.71 12.08
CA GLY A 104 -15.79 -11.90 13.50
C GLY A 104 -14.54 -12.08 14.37
N LEU A 105 -13.42 -11.44 13.99
CA LEU A 105 -12.15 -11.53 14.69
C LEU A 105 -12.04 -10.47 15.81
N THR A 106 -11.29 -10.80 16.87
CA THR A 106 -10.92 -9.84 17.90
C THR A 106 -10.01 -8.75 17.32
N PRO A 107 -9.80 -7.63 18.00
CA PRO A 107 -8.84 -6.61 17.55
C PRO A 107 -7.43 -7.15 17.33
N GLU A 108 -6.94 -8.00 18.22
CA GLU A 108 -5.62 -8.63 18.18
C GLU A 108 -5.51 -9.60 16.99
N GLU A 109 -6.53 -10.43 16.80
CA GLU A 109 -6.60 -11.37 15.68
C GLU A 109 -6.67 -10.61 14.34
N ALA A 110 -7.49 -9.55 14.26
CA ALA A 110 -7.62 -8.71 13.07
C ALA A 110 -6.29 -8.05 12.72
N ARG A 111 -5.56 -7.57 13.73
CA ARG A 111 -4.24 -7.00 13.56
C ARG A 111 -3.25 -8.03 13.03
N THR A 112 -3.16 -9.19 13.65
CA THR A 112 -2.28 -10.28 13.23
C THR A 112 -2.56 -10.70 11.78
N LEU A 113 -3.84 -10.86 11.41
CA LEU A 113 -4.23 -11.16 10.04
C LEU A 113 -3.82 -10.07 9.06
N PHE A 114 -4.10 -8.81 9.42
CA PHE A 114 -3.76 -7.66 8.59
C PHE A 114 -2.25 -7.60 8.35
N GLU A 115 -1.43 -7.66 9.39
CA GLU A 115 0.03 -7.58 9.30
C GLU A 115 0.61 -8.63 8.37
N ASN A 116 0.21 -9.89 8.54
CA ASN A 116 0.74 -10.98 7.72
C ASN A 116 0.32 -10.89 6.25
N VAL A 117 -0.95 -10.59 6.00
CA VAL A 117 -1.45 -10.44 4.62
C VAL A 117 -0.89 -9.18 3.97
N TRP A 118 -0.70 -8.10 4.75
CA TRP A 118 -0.09 -6.87 4.27
C TRP A 118 1.35 -7.07 3.82
N ILE A 119 2.20 -7.69 4.66
CA ILE A 119 3.60 -7.98 4.31
C ILE A 119 3.67 -8.80 3.01
N TYR A 120 2.83 -9.82 2.90
CA TYR A 120 2.76 -10.65 1.69
C TYR A 120 2.35 -9.84 0.45
N THR A 121 1.31 -9.03 0.56
CA THR A 121 0.80 -8.16 -0.50
C THR A 121 1.84 -7.10 -0.90
N PHE A 122 2.51 -6.52 0.11
CA PHE A 122 3.61 -5.59 -0.08
C PHE A 122 4.76 -6.22 -0.88
N GLY A 123 5.16 -7.45 -0.53
CA GLY A 123 6.21 -8.18 -1.26
C GLY A 123 5.87 -8.38 -2.74
N ILE A 124 4.63 -8.78 -3.05
CA ILE A 124 4.15 -8.88 -4.45
C ILE A 124 4.21 -7.51 -5.14
N GLY A 125 3.70 -6.47 -4.49
CA GLY A 125 3.71 -5.11 -5.02
C GLY A 125 5.13 -4.60 -5.29
N ALA A 126 6.07 -4.85 -4.38
CA ALA A 126 7.48 -4.48 -4.54
C ALA A 126 8.13 -5.18 -5.75
N LEU A 127 7.88 -6.48 -5.93
CA LEU A 127 8.35 -7.22 -7.10
C LEU A 127 7.79 -6.66 -8.42
N CYS A 128 6.51 -6.29 -8.42
CA CYS A 128 5.87 -5.66 -9.58
C CYS A 128 6.45 -4.27 -9.86
N ALA A 129 6.53 -3.42 -8.84
CA ALA A 129 7.02 -2.04 -8.98
C ALA A 129 8.50 -1.96 -9.36
N ALA A 130 9.30 -2.96 -8.97
CA ALA A 130 10.69 -3.11 -9.37
C ALA A 130 10.85 -3.75 -10.77
N HIS A 131 9.76 -4.13 -11.44
CA HIS A 131 9.75 -4.90 -12.68
C HIS A 131 10.50 -6.23 -12.60
N ALA A 132 10.65 -6.79 -11.40
CA ALA A 132 11.30 -8.08 -11.16
C ALA A 132 10.38 -9.26 -11.50
N CYS A 133 9.06 -9.11 -11.32
CA CYS A 133 8.04 -10.10 -11.66
C CYS A 133 6.85 -9.46 -12.36
N ARG A 134 6.12 -10.28 -13.10
CA ARG A 134 4.82 -9.93 -13.70
C ARG A 134 3.86 -11.05 -13.34
N PHE A 135 2.67 -10.66 -12.88
CA PHE A 135 1.61 -11.59 -12.53
C PHE A 135 0.34 -11.23 -13.32
N SER A 136 -0.39 -12.24 -13.73
CA SER A 136 -1.75 -12.07 -14.25
C SER A 136 -2.73 -11.75 -13.10
N GLU A 137 -3.88 -11.21 -13.42
CA GLU A 137 -4.97 -10.96 -12.45
C GLU A 137 -5.42 -12.25 -11.76
N GLU A 138 -5.40 -13.38 -12.48
CA GLU A 138 -5.76 -14.69 -11.95
C GLU A 138 -4.73 -15.16 -10.91
N GLU A 139 -3.43 -15.10 -11.23
CA GLU A 139 -2.35 -15.44 -10.31
C GLU A 139 -2.40 -14.59 -9.04
N LEU A 140 -2.59 -13.28 -9.17
CA LEU A 140 -2.73 -12.39 -8.03
C LEU A 140 -3.93 -12.76 -7.16
N GLY A 141 -5.07 -13.04 -7.78
CA GLY A 141 -6.28 -13.47 -7.08
C GLY A 141 -6.08 -14.77 -6.30
N GLN A 142 -5.40 -15.74 -6.90
CA GLN A 142 -5.06 -17.03 -6.27
C GLN A 142 -4.06 -16.84 -5.12
N MET A 143 -2.98 -16.11 -5.34
CA MET A 143 -1.93 -15.87 -4.34
C MET A 143 -2.48 -15.16 -3.10
N LEU A 144 -3.21 -14.06 -3.27
CA LEU A 144 -3.80 -13.30 -2.17
C LEU A 144 -4.87 -14.12 -1.43
N THR A 145 -5.68 -14.90 -2.15
CA THR A 145 -6.71 -15.76 -1.55
C THR A 145 -6.08 -16.88 -0.74
N SER A 146 -5.06 -17.55 -1.28
CA SER A 146 -4.36 -18.64 -0.60
C SER A 146 -3.69 -18.18 0.69
N GLN A 147 -3.01 -17.05 0.66
CA GLN A 147 -2.37 -16.46 1.85
C GLN A 147 -3.42 -16.11 2.92
N PHE A 148 -4.50 -15.47 2.52
CA PHE A 148 -5.60 -15.14 3.44
C PHE A 148 -6.21 -16.41 4.07
N GLN A 149 -6.51 -17.42 3.26
CA GLN A 149 -7.10 -18.68 3.74
C GLN A 149 -6.16 -19.43 4.68
N ALA A 150 -4.85 -19.47 4.38
CA ALA A 150 -3.85 -20.09 5.24
C ALA A 150 -3.81 -19.43 6.62
N MET A 151 -3.82 -18.11 6.67
CA MET A 151 -3.85 -17.35 7.92
C MET A 151 -5.14 -17.61 8.72
N MET A 152 -6.29 -17.61 8.04
CA MET A 152 -7.57 -17.90 8.68
C MET A 152 -7.65 -19.32 9.25
N LEU A 153 -7.08 -20.31 8.55
CA LEU A 153 -6.98 -21.69 9.05
C LEU A 153 -6.08 -21.76 10.29
N LEU A 154 -4.91 -21.15 10.25
CA LEU A 154 -3.99 -21.10 11.38
C LEU A 154 -4.65 -20.49 12.62
N MET A 155 -5.34 -19.37 12.47
CA MET A 155 -6.02 -18.68 13.57
C MET A 155 -7.16 -19.51 14.16
N ARG A 156 -7.90 -20.26 13.33
CA ARG A 156 -8.97 -21.16 13.81
C ARG A 156 -8.45 -22.39 14.54
N SER A 157 -7.29 -22.90 14.14
CA SER A 157 -6.67 -24.07 14.79
C SER A 157 -5.99 -23.72 16.13
N ALA A 158 -5.77 -22.46 16.40
CA ALA A 158 -5.20 -21.96 17.66
C ALA A 158 -6.26 -21.65 18.74
N ARG A 159 -7.54 -21.72 18.40
CA ARG A 159 -8.69 -21.58 19.32
C ARG A 159 -9.08 -22.93 19.89
#